data_126614e18c5214ccd53fe0d87c2de321
#
_entry.id   126614e18c5214ccd53fe0d87c2de321
#
_cell.length_a   1.000
_cell.length_b   1.000
_cell.length_c   1.000
_cell.angle_alpha   90.00
_cell.angle_beta   90.00
_cell.angle_gamma   90.00
#
_symmetry.space_group_name_H-M   'P 1'
#
loop_
_entity.id
_entity.type
_entity.pdbx_description
1 polymer ?
#
loop_
_entity_poly.entity_id
_entity_poly.type
_entity_poly.pdbx_seq_one_letter_code
_entity_poly.pdbx_strand_id
1 'polypeptide(L)' 'MKKKKTRYLLLVEGGVEPSVQGPYQTEDERDHAAKQIRRRQEEDDGLFWANIDDAAVLTVGAYAAGFFWED' A
#
# COMPACT_ATOMS: atom_id res chain seq x y z
N MET A 1 25.15 7.40 -13.21
CA MET A 1 24.07 6.41 -13.39
C MET A 1 22.84 6.81 -12.58
N LYS A 2 21.71 6.80 -13.21
CA LYS A 2 20.48 7.18 -12.53
C LYS A 2 19.92 6.02 -11.75
N LYS A 3 19.60 6.25 -10.50
CA LYS A 3 18.90 5.27 -9.71
C LYS A 3 17.42 5.31 -10.08
N LYS A 4 16.83 4.15 -10.21
CA LYS A 4 15.40 4.08 -10.39
C LYS A 4 14.72 4.49 -9.10
N LYS A 5 13.77 5.39 -9.23
CA LYS A 5 12.95 5.78 -8.10
C LYS A 5 11.66 5.00 -8.14
N THR A 6 11.40 4.29 -7.09
CA THR A 6 10.11 3.61 -6.93
C THR A 6 9.31 4.36 -5.89
N ARG A 7 8.06 4.61 -6.22
CA ARG A 7 7.13 5.22 -5.27
C ARG A 7 6.19 4.16 -4.76
N TYR A 8 5.96 4.20 -3.49
CA TYR A 8 5.16 3.18 -2.81
C TYR A 8 3.82 3.78 -2.40
N LEU A 9 2.77 3.09 -2.74
CA LEU A 9 1.41 3.57 -2.55
C LEU A 9 0.56 2.50 -1.89
N LEU A 10 -0.57 2.92 -1.36
CA LEU A 10 -1.57 2.01 -0.83
C LEU A 10 -2.90 2.29 -1.52
N LEU A 11 -3.56 1.22 -1.92
CA LEU A 11 -4.91 1.28 -2.44
C LEU A 11 -5.84 0.80 -1.33
N VAL A 12 -6.72 1.66 -0.89
CA VAL A 12 -7.61 1.39 0.23
C VAL A 12 -9.04 1.34 -0.29
N GLU A 13 -9.69 0.21 -0.09
CA GLU A 13 -11.07 0.02 -0.47
C GLU A 13 -11.94 -0.13 0.76
N GLY A 14 -12.90 0.75 0.90
CA GLY A 14 -13.81 0.72 2.02
C GLY A 14 -14.77 1.88 1.88
N GLY A 15 -15.99 1.72 2.36
CA GLY A 15 -16.98 2.74 2.18
C GLY A 15 -17.45 2.84 0.74
N VAL A 16 -17.65 4.05 0.26
CA VAL A 16 -18.24 4.29 -1.07
C VAL A 16 -17.20 4.28 -2.18
N GLU A 17 -16.06 4.88 -1.93
CA GLU A 17 -15.06 5.03 -2.97
C GLU A 17 -13.70 4.54 -2.50
N PRO A 18 -12.94 3.87 -3.38
CA PRO A 18 -11.56 3.55 -3.04
C PRO A 18 -10.71 4.80 -2.99
N SER A 19 -9.63 4.76 -2.24
CA SER A 19 -8.69 5.85 -2.19
C SER A 19 -7.27 5.33 -2.36
N VAL A 20 -6.39 6.22 -2.85
CA VAL A 20 -4.98 5.91 -3.00
C VAL A 20 -4.23 6.82 -2.05
N GLN A 21 -3.39 6.24 -1.22
CA GLN A 21 -2.62 6.99 -0.25
C GLN A 21 -1.13 6.86 -0.53
N GLY A 22 -0.39 7.89 -0.20
CA GLY A 22 1.02 8.01 -0.47
C GLY A 22 1.31 9.25 -1.28
N PRO A 23 2.44 9.32 -1.97
CA PRO A 23 3.45 8.25 -2.01
C PRO A 23 4.29 8.21 -0.73
N TYR A 24 4.75 7.01 -0.41
CA TYR A 24 5.67 6.79 0.70
C TYR A 24 7.08 6.65 0.13
N GLN A 25 8.08 6.99 0.92
CA GLN A 25 9.45 6.97 0.44
C GLN A 25 10.07 5.58 0.42
N THR A 26 9.62 4.72 1.31
CA THR A 26 10.15 3.36 1.41
C THR A 26 9.02 2.36 1.58
N GLU A 27 9.33 1.09 1.29
CA GLU A 27 8.39 0.02 1.54
C GLU A 27 8.02 -0.08 3.01
N ASP A 28 9.00 0.13 3.88
CA ASP A 28 8.76 0.04 5.33
C ASP A 28 7.76 1.09 5.78
N GLU A 29 7.88 2.31 5.28
CA GLU A 29 6.94 3.36 5.61
C GLU A 29 5.55 3.01 5.11
N ARG A 30 5.47 2.51 3.87
CA ARG A 30 4.20 2.10 3.30
C ARG A 30 3.56 0.98 4.13
N ASP A 31 4.36 -0.03 4.47
CA ASP A 31 3.84 -1.18 5.20
C ASP A 31 3.42 -0.81 6.62
N HIS A 32 4.14 0.10 7.24
CA HIS A 32 3.75 0.61 8.54
C HIS A 32 2.41 1.34 8.47
N ALA A 33 2.25 2.17 7.44
CA ALA A 33 0.99 2.88 7.22
C ALA A 33 -0.14 1.90 6.95
N ALA A 34 0.15 0.83 6.20
CA ALA A 34 -0.84 -0.19 5.91
C ALA A 34 -1.39 -0.83 7.19
N LYS A 35 -0.51 -1.12 8.14
CA LYS A 35 -0.94 -1.69 9.42
C LYS A 35 -1.82 -0.72 10.19
N GLN A 36 -1.50 0.56 10.15
CA GLN A 36 -2.32 1.57 10.81
C GLN A 36 -3.71 1.68 10.17
N ILE A 37 -3.74 1.65 8.84
CA ILE A 37 -4.99 1.73 8.11
C ILE A 37 -5.85 0.50 8.41
N ARG A 38 -5.25 -0.69 8.39
CA ARG A 38 -5.98 -1.92 8.62
C ARG A 38 -6.67 -1.95 9.98
N ARG A 39 -6.07 -1.34 10.98
CA ARG A 39 -6.67 -1.26 12.30
C ARG A 39 -7.98 -0.47 12.32
N ARG A 40 -8.16 0.42 11.34
CA ARG A 40 -9.37 1.25 11.25
C ARG A 40 -10.38 0.68 10.26
N GLN A 41 -10.00 -0.32 9.50
CA GLN A 41 -10.86 -0.89 8.49
C GLN A 41 -11.79 -1.93 9.09
N GLU A 42 -12.91 -2.12 8.40
CA GLU A 42 -13.81 -3.20 8.71
C GLU A 42 -13.36 -4.47 8.01
N GLU A 43 -13.94 -5.58 8.40
CA GLU A 43 -13.52 -6.88 7.93
C GLU A 43 -13.60 -7.04 6.42
N ASP A 44 -14.58 -6.40 5.82
CA ASP A 44 -14.81 -6.51 4.38
C ASP A 44 -14.02 -5.52 3.55
N ASP A 45 -13.31 -4.61 4.19
CA ASP A 45 -12.56 -3.60 3.47
C ASP A 45 -11.29 -4.18 2.88
N GLY A 46 -10.89 -3.66 1.73
CA GLY A 46 -9.70 -4.10 1.04
C GLY A 46 -8.51 -3.19 1.27
N LEU A 47 -7.32 -3.76 1.20
CA LEU A 47 -6.08 -3.00 1.32
C LEU A 47 -5.01 -3.67 0.47
N PHE A 48 -4.47 -2.92 -0.47
CA PHE A 48 -3.49 -3.43 -1.42
C PHE A 48 -2.30 -2.50 -1.47
N TRP A 49 -1.12 -3.06 -1.69
CA TRP A 49 0.06 -2.25 -1.94
C TRP A 49 0.17 -1.98 -3.44
N ALA A 50 0.79 -0.86 -3.78
CA ALA A 50 1.06 -0.52 -5.16
C ALA A 50 2.42 0.15 -5.25
N ASN A 51 3.14 -0.16 -6.30
CA ASN A 51 4.43 0.46 -6.56
C ASN A 51 4.42 1.00 -7.98
N ILE A 52 4.99 2.18 -8.15
CA ILE A 52 5.16 2.74 -9.49
C ILE A 52 6.62 3.14 -9.66
N ASP A 53 7.24 2.72 -10.76
CA ASP A 53 8.64 3.00 -11.00
C ASP A 53 8.83 4.19 -11.96
N ASP A 54 10.08 4.50 -12.29
CA ASP A 54 10.40 5.63 -13.15
C ASP A 54 9.83 5.51 -14.55
N ALA A 55 9.58 4.31 -14.99
CA ALA A 55 9.00 4.06 -16.31
C ALA A 55 7.48 4.10 -16.27
N ALA A 56 6.91 4.51 -15.15
CA ALA A 56 5.47 4.57 -14.91
C ALA A 56 4.80 3.20 -14.97
N VAL A 57 5.55 2.15 -14.68
CA VAL A 57 4.98 0.81 -14.59
C VAL A 57 4.41 0.63 -13.18
N LEU A 58 3.13 0.36 -13.12
CA LEU A 58 2.41 0.19 -11.88
C LEU A 58 2.24 -1.30 -11.55
N THR A 59 2.65 -1.68 -10.37
CA THR A 59 2.48 -3.04 -9.87
C THR A 59 1.58 -2.99 -8.64
N VAL A 60 0.56 -3.83 -8.61
CA VAL A 60 -0.39 -3.87 -7.49
C VAL A 60 -0.47 -5.30 -6.96
N GLY A 61 -0.49 -5.42 -5.65
CA GLY A 61 -0.61 -6.72 -5.04
C GLY A 61 -1.34 -6.66 -3.70
N ALA A 62 -1.75 -7.82 -3.24
CA ALA A 62 -2.43 -7.93 -1.96
C ALA A 62 -1.42 -8.34 -0.88
N TYR A 63 -1.68 -7.88 0.35
CA TYR A 63 -0.87 -8.31 1.48
C TYR A 63 -1.25 -9.75 1.85
N ALA A 64 -0.25 -10.51 2.28
CA ALA A 64 -0.50 -11.84 2.80
C ALA A 64 -1.33 -11.76 4.08
N ALA A 65 -2.15 -12.77 4.31
CA ALA A 65 -3.05 -12.76 5.45
C ALA A 65 -2.32 -12.58 6.78
N GLY A 66 -1.14 -13.18 6.92
CA GLY A 66 -0.37 -13.09 8.16
C GLY A 66 0.36 -11.77 8.36
N PHE A 67 0.44 -10.94 7.34
CA PHE A 67 1.19 -9.69 7.43
C PHE A 67 0.70 -8.78 8.55
N PHE A 68 -0.63 -8.67 8.69
CA PHE A 68 -1.21 -7.76 9.67
C PHE A 68 -1.28 -8.33 11.08
N TRP A 69 -1.01 -9.61 11.22
CA TRP A 69 -1.09 -10.30 12.51
C TRP A 69 0.25 -10.30 13.24
N GLU A 70 1.30 -9.93 12.54
CA GLU A 70 2.62 -9.81 13.13
C GLU A 70 2.90 -8.35 13.43
N ASP A 71 3.11 -8.05 14.67
CA ASP A 71 3.46 -6.70 15.09
C ASP A 71 4.83 -6.66 15.71
#